data_7981a9e734213310d195028bb12e9666
#
_entry.id   7981a9e734213310d195028bb12e9666
#
_cell.length_a   1.000
_cell.length_b   1.000
_cell.length_c   1.000
_cell.angle_alpha   90.00
_cell.angle_beta   90.00
_cell.angle_gamma   90.00
#
_symmetry.space_group_name_H-M   'P 1'
#
loop_
_entity.id
_entity.type
_entity.pdbx_description
1 polymer ?
#
loop_
_entity_poly.entity_id
_entity_poly.type
_entity_poly.pdbx_seq_one_letter_code
_entity_poly.pdbx_strand_id
1 'polypeptide(L)'
;MWDWGMVVGMNPPMSQPKIEILPLKKGFLRAASEATHVLVRIVAPSQPTDVIATPRAPLDLALVIDRSGSMSGRPLEAALESTVRIVRGLRSDDRVSIVAFDERIEVVEPLSVVTDREGLVRRIQAIDSRGSTDLFGGWEEAVKQLAPFTRKDR
;
A
#
# COMPACT_ATOMS: atom_id res chain seq x y z
N MET A 1 -25.76 39.71 32.20
CA MET A 1 -24.66 40.17 31.31
C MET A 1 -23.49 39.23 31.55
N TRP A 2 -23.39 38.13 30.77
CA TRP A 2 -22.40 37.08 30.94
C TRP A 2 -21.40 37.18 29.80
N ASP A 3 -20.21 37.57 30.11
CA ASP A 3 -19.09 37.65 29.17
C ASP A 3 -18.38 36.28 29.17
N TRP A 4 -18.54 35.52 28.11
CA TRP A 4 -17.81 34.27 27.86
C TRP A 4 -16.63 34.54 26.93
N GLY A 5 -15.57 35.12 27.52
CA GLY A 5 -14.26 35.21 26.86
C GLY A 5 -13.63 33.80 26.71
N MET A 6 -14.14 32.99 25.81
CA MET A 6 -13.54 31.70 25.46
C MET A 6 -12.46 31.94 24.41
N VAL A 7 -11.21 32.02 24.85
CA VAL A 7 -10.05 31.89 23.94
C VAL A 7 -10.01 30.42 23.50
N VAL A 8 -10.71 30.14 22.42
CA VAL A 8 -10.54 28.86 21.70
C VAL A 8 -9.19 28.94 21.01
N GLY A 9 -8.22 28.21 21.55
CA GLY A 9 -6.98 27.94 20.81
C GLY A 9 -7.36 27.32 19.44
N MET A 10 -7.29 28.12 18.39
CA MET A 10 -7.47 27.66 17.03
C MET A 10 -6.28 26.77 16.68
N ASN A 11 -6.44 25.45 16.85
CA ASN A 11 -5.64 24.55 16.07
C ASN A 11 -5.85 24.92 14.60
N PRO A 12 -4.79 25.10 13.80
CA PRO A 12 -4.94 25.36 12.38
C PRO A 12 -5.78 24.22 11.79
N PRO A 13 -6.73 24.52 10.90
CA PRO A 13 -7.59 23.49 10.33
C PRO A 13 -6.69 22.45 9.67
N MET A 14 -6.76 21.22 10.16
CA MET A 14 -6.17 20.08 9.47
C MET A 14 -6.73 20.12 8.06
N SER A 15 -5.89 20.39 7.06
CA SER A 15 -6.34 20.50 5.68
C SER A 15 -6.91 19.15 5.26
N GLN A 16 -8.22 19.11 5.05
CA GLN A 16 -8.91 17.88 4.65
C GLN A 16 -8.65 17.59 3.17
N PRO A 17 -8.64 16.32 2.76
CA PRO A 17 -8.55 15.99 1.35
C PRO A 17 -9.76 16.55 0.60
N LYS A 18 -9.53 17.17 -0.55
CA LYS A 18 -10.59 17.67 -1.42
C LYS A 18 -11.05 16.56 -2.34
N ILE A 19 -12.35 16.26 -2.30
CA ILE A 19 -12.97 15.30 -3.22
C ILE A 19 -13.74 16.07 -4.26
N GLU A 20 -13.41 15.88 -5.53
CA GLU A 20 -14.10 16.47 -6.67
C GLU A 20 -14.78 15.37 -7.48
N ILE A 21 -16.06 15.53 -7.76
CA ILE A 21 -16.84 14.62 -8.60
C ILE A 21 -17.15 15.35 -9.89
N LEU A 22 -16.55 14.91 -10.98
CA LEU A 22 -16.65 15.56 -12.29
C LEU A 22 -17.40 14.62 -13.27
N PRO A 23 -18.66 14.86 -13.56
CA PRO A 23 -19.38 14.09 -14.57
C PRO A 23 -18.85 14.43 -15.96
N LEU A 24 -18.67 13.42 -16.81
CA LEU A 24 -18.20 13.60 -18.18
C LEU A 24 -19.21 14.37 -19.05
N LYS A 25 -20.51 14.21 -18.76
CA LYS A 25 -21.61 14.91 -19.43
C LYS A 25 -22.23 15.97 -18.51
N LYS A 26 -22.47 17.18 -19.02
CA LYS A 26 -23.05 18.31 -18.25
C LYS A 26 -24.56 18.22 -18.05
N GLY A 27 -25.24 17.24 -18.62
CA GLY A 27 -26.69 17.06 -18.52
C GLY A 27 -27.12 15.65 -18.91
N PHE A 28 -28.26 15.22 -18.39
CA PHE A 28 -28.86 13.92 -18.65
C PHE A 28 -30.32 14.11 -19.15
N LEU A 29 -30.70 13.34 -20.14
CA LEU A 29 -32.10 13.25 -20.54
C LEU A 29 -32.83 12.35 -19.54
N ARG A 30 -33.93 12.86 -18.95
CA ARG A 30 -34.69 12.22 -17.86
C ARG A 30 -35.26 10.84 -18.20
N ALA A 31 -35.30 10.47 -19.48
CA ALA A 31 -35.90 9.23 -20.00
C ALA A 31 -34.88 8.30 -20.69
N ALA A 32 -33.63 8.63 -20.74
CA ALA A 32 -32.61 7.78 -21.41
C ALA A 32 -31.84 6.95 -20.37
N SER A 33 -31.86 5.63 -20.51
CA SER A 33 -31.01 4.71 -19.76
C SER A 33 -29.61 4.71 -20.39
N GLU A 34 -28.84 5.76 -20.18
CA GLU A 34 -27.46 5.86 -20.65
C GLU A 34 -26.49 5.69 -19.49
N ALA A 35 -25.45 4.89 -19.73
CA ALA A 35 -24.30 4.83 -18.80
C ALA A 35 -23.58 6.18 -18.78
N THR A 36 -23.25 6.66 -17.58
CA THR A 36 -22.45 7.86 -17.43
C THR A 36 -21.13 7.54 -16.74
N HIS A 37 -20.10 8.24 -17.17
CA HIS A 37 -18.78 8.15 -16.53
C HIS A 37 -18.61 9.36 -15.63
N VAL A 38 -18.09 9.11 -14.45
CA VAL A 38 -17.80 10.13 -13.44
C VAL A 38 -16.33 9.98 -13.04
N LEU A 39 -15.59 11.10 -13.13
CA LEU A 39 -14.24 11.17 -12.59
C LEU A 39 -14.31 11.59 -11.13
N VAL A 40 -13.83 10.74 -10.24
CA VAL A 40 -13.60 11.09 -8.83
C VAL A 40 -12.15 11.47 -8.68
N ARG A 41 -11.88 12.74 -8.37
CA ARG A 41 -10.54 13.25 -8.08
C ARG A 41 -10.40 13.48 -6.59
N ILE A 42 -9.38 12.86 -5.99
CA ILE A 42 -9.02 13.08 -4.59
C ILE A 42 -7.71 13.87 -4.57
N VAL A 43 -7.77 15.08 -4.04
CA VAL A 43 -6.59 15.94 -3.89
C VAL A 43 -6.16 15.89 -2.43
N ALA A 44 -4.97 15.38 -2.19
CA ALA A 44 -4.39 15.36 -0.85
C ALA A 44 -4.14 16.81 -0.38
N PRO A 45 -4.27 17.08 0.92
CA PRO A 45 -3.91 18.37 1.47
C PRO A 45 -2.40 18.66 1.28
N SER A 46 -2.05 19.91 1.15
CA SER A 46 -0.65 20.33 1.21
C SER A 46 -0.05 19.91 2.54
N GLN A 47 1.16 19.36 2.51
CA GLN A 47 1.84 18.96 3.74
C GLN A 47 2.06 20.22 4.60
N PRO A 48 1.62 20.24 5.88
CA PRO A 48 1.90 21.37 6.75
C PRO A 48 3.42 21.57 6.87
N THR A 49 3.88 22.79 6.70
CA THR A 49 5.30 23.16 6.73
C THR A 49 5.94 22.96 8.11
N ASP A 50 5.12 22.86 9.18
CA ASP A 50 5.54 22.87 10.58
C ASP A 50 5.30 21.53 11.30
N VAL A 51 5.06 20.45 10.56
CA VAL A 51 5.00 19.13 11.19
C VAL A 51 6.42 18.74 11.60
N ILE A 52 6.73 18.90 12.89
CA ILE A 52 7.80 18.11 13.50
C ILE A 52 7.48 16.67 13.14
N ALA A 53 8.26 16.08 12.23
CA ALA A 53 8.03 14.74 11.74
C ALA A 53 8.09 13.77 12.94
N THR A 54 6.92 13.47 13.50
CA THR A 54 6.83 12.42 14.51
C THR A 54 7.32 11.15 13.83
N PRO A 55 8.35 10.48 14.35
CA PRO A 55 8.84 9.25 13.75
C PRO A 55 7.66 8.28 13.63
N ARG A 56 7.34 7.81 12.42
CA ARG A 56 6.28 6.80 12.26
C ARG A 56 6.63 5.54 13.04
N ALA A 57 5.63 4.86 13.54
CA ALA A 57 5.82 3.54 14.13
C ALA A 57 6.46 2.56 13.12
N PRO A 58 7.24 1.57 13.59
CA PRO A 58 7.76 0.51 12.74
C PRO A 58 6.64 -0.23 12.01
N LEU A 59 6.87 -0.61 10.75
CA LEU A 59 5.93 -1.37 9.94
C LEU A 59 6.22 -2.88 10.03
N ASP A 60 5.15 -3.66 10.00
CA ASP A 60 5.19 -5.08 9.68
C ASP A 60 4.48 -5.23 8.33
N LEU A 61 5.21 -5.61 7.30
CA LEU A 61 4.76 -5.60 5.92
C LEU A 61 4.89 -6.99 5.30
N ALA A 62 3.82 -7.49 4.68
CA ALA A 62 3.89 -8.67 3.83
C ALA A 62 3.66 -8.25 2.37
N LEU A 63 4.62 -8.54 1.51
CA LEU A 63 4.55 -8.31 0.07
C LEU A 63 4.25 -9.63 -0.62
N VAL A 64 3.17 -9.65 -1.41
CA VAL A 64 2.71 -10.85 -2.12
C VAL A 64 2.86 -10.62 -3.60
N ILE A 65 3.66 -11.46 -4.26
CA ILE A 65 4.05 -11.31 -5.65
C ILE A 65 3.42 -12.43 -6.46
N ASP A 66 2.53 -12.07 -7.37
CA ASP A 66 2.04 -12.97 -8.41
C ASP A 66 3.16 -13.21 -9.43
N ARG A 67 3.58 -14.47 -9.56
CA ARG A 67 4.55 -14.89 -10.57
C ARG A 67 3.96 -15.90 -11.56
N SER A 68 2.64 -16.01 -11.65
CA SER A 68 1.96 -16.89 -12.59
C SER A 68 2.36 -16.59 -14.04
N GLY A 69 2.10 -17.54 -14.94
CA GLY A 69 2.52 -17.44 -16.34
C GLY A 69 2.03 -16.18 -17.06
N SER A 70 0.87 -15.64 -16.68
CA SER A 70 0.34 -14.39 -17.22
C SER A 70 1.16 -13.15 -16.83
N MET A 71 1.97 -13.25 -15.79
CA MET A 71 2.87 -12.17 -15.34
C MET A 71 4.20 -12.16 -16.10
N SER A 72 4.43 -13.09 -17.04
CA SER A 72 5.70 -13.20 -17.76
C SER A 72 6.12 -11.90 -18.46
N GLY A 73 7.42 -11.58 -18.38
CA GLY A 73 8.03 -10.38 -18.98
C GLY A 73 7.73 -9.09 -18.18
N ARG A 74 7.34 -8.03 -18.89
CA ARG A 74 7.20 -6.68 -18.30
C ARG A 74 6.31 -6.58 -17.05
N PRO A 75 5.18 -7.30 -16.92
CA PRO A 75 4.38 -7.24 -15.69
C PRO A 75 5.14 -7.73 -14.46
N LEU A 76 5.83 -8.86 -14.53
CA LEU A 76 6.63 -9.38 -13.43
C LEU A 76 7.82 -8.47 -13.14
N GLU A 77 8.55 -8.01 -14.17
CA GLU A 77 9.66 -7.06 -14.02
C GLU A 77 9.23 -5.82 -13.23
N ALA A 78 8.09 -5.22 -13.59
CA ALA A 78 7.56 -4.04 -12.89
C ALA A 78 7.16 -4.35 -11.44
N ALA A 79 6.61 -5.54 -11.15
CA ALA A 79 6.29 -5.98 -9.80
C ALA A 79 7.55 -6.14 -8.96
N LEU A 80 8.59 -6.80 -9.51
CA LEU A 80 9.88 -6.99 -8.82
C LEU A 80 10.60 -5.67 -8.57
N GLU A 81 10.64 -4.76 -9.56
CA GLU A 81 11.21 -3.42 -9.38
C GLU A 81 10.50 -2.63 -8.28
N SER A 82 9.16 -2.71 -8.24
CA SER A 82 8.34 -2.05 -7.21
C SER A 82 8.65 -2.63 -5.84
N THR A 83 8.76 -3.95 -5.73
CA THR A 83 9.12 -4.66 -4.50
C THR A 83 10.51 -4.24 -4.01
N VAL A 84 11.50 -4.20 -4.90
CA VAL A 84 12.86 -3.73 -4.59
C VAL A 84 12.85 -2.29 -4.10
N ARG A 85 12.07 -1.41 -4.72
CA ARG A 85 11.93 -0.01 -4.30
C ARG A 85 11.35 0.09 -2.89
N ILE A 86 10.33 -0.71 -2.57
CA ILE A 86 9.75 -0.77 -1.22
C ILE A 86 10.79 -1.23 -0.21
N VAL A 87 11.48 -2.34 -0.47
CA VAL A 87 12.51 -2.90 0.42
C VAL A 87 13.64 -1.90 0.69
N ARG A 88 14.06 -1.17 -0.34
CA ARG A 88 15.08 -0.12 -0.19
C ARG A 88 14.61 1.07 0.64
N GLY A 89 13.31 1.35 0.66
CA GLY A 89 12.70 2.42 1.44
C GLY A 89 12.37 2.06 2.88
N LEU A 90 12.50 0.79 3.30
CA LEU A 90 12.23 0.36 4.67
C LEU A 90 13.26 0.94 5.64
N ARG A 91 12.82 1.21 6.87
CA ARG A 91 13.67 1.63 7.97
C ARG A 91 14.31 0.41 8.62
N SER A 92 15.32 0.65 9.46
CA SER A 92 16.04 -0.41 10.19
C SER A 92 15.18 -1.14 11.24
N ASP A 93 14.05 -0.54 11.64
CA ASP A 93 13.10 -1.08 12.61
C ASP A 93 11.84 -1.66 11.95
N ASP A 94 11.72 -1.57 10.62
CA ASP A 94 10.65 -2.23 9.85
C ASP A 94 10.95 -3.71 9.65
N ARG A 95 9.88 -4.51 9.57
CA ARG A 95 9.94 -5.92 9.20
C ARG A 95 9.22 -6.15 7.88
N VAL A 96 9.74 -7.06 7.08
CA VAL A 96 9.11 -7.44 5.82
C VAL A 96 9.09 -8.95 5.67
N SER A 97 8.01 -9.47 5.14
CA SER A 97 7.88 -10.80 4.55
C SER A 97 7.67 -10.67 3.06
N ILE A 98 8.20 -11.60 2.27
CA ILE A 98 7.99 -11.67 0.83
C ILE A 98 7.49 -13.06 0.49
N VAL A 99 6.31 -13.12 -0.10
CA VAL A 99 5.66 -14.34 -0.56
C VAL A 99 5.51 -14.25 -2.08
N ALA A 100 6.04 -15.20 -2.81
CA ALA A 100 5.78 -15.35 -4.24
C ALA A 100 4.84 -16.52 -4.48
N PHE A 101 3.85 -16.37 -5.36
CA PHE A 101 2.89 -17.41 -5.63
C PHE A 101 2.63 -17.62 -7.14
N ASP A 102 2.44 -18.89 -7.48
CA ASP A 102 1.88 -19.43 -8.72
C ASP A 102 0.84 -20.49 -8.32
N GLU A 103 0.94 -21.74 -8.79
CA GLU A 103 0.25 -22.91 -8.22
C GLU A 103 0.90 -23.39 -6.90
N ARG A 104 2.05 -22.82 -6.55
CA ARG A 104 2.78 -23.10 -5.32
C ARG A 104 3.07 -21.81 -4.60
N ILE A 105 3.03 -21.87 -3.29
CA ILE A 105 3.33 -20.74 -2.43
C ILE A 105 4.77 -20.86 -1.94
N GLU A 106 5.55 -19.82 -2.11
CA GLU A 106 6.94 -19.76 -1.69
C GLU A 106 7.17 -18.55 -0.79
N VAL A 107 7.64 -18.79 0.43
CA VAL A 107 8.11 -17.73 1.32
C VAL A 107 9.55 -17.41 0.96
N VAL A 108 9.76 -16.38 0.17
CA VAL A 108 11.08 -15.89 -0.27
C VAL A 108 11.85 -15.27 0.89
N GLU A 109 11.12 -14.57 1.77
CA GLU A 109 11.63 -14.01 3.03
C GLU A 109 10.56 -14.13 4.11
N PRO A 110 10.80 -14.85 5.21
CA PRO A 110 9.89 -14.82 6.37
C PRO A 110 9.91 -13.45 7.04
N LEU A 111 8.85 -13.11 7.80
CA LEU A 111 8.75 -11.81 8.44
C LEU A 111 9.94 -11.54 9.38
N SER A 112 10.81 -10.67 8.96
CA SER A 112 12.05 -10.34 9.69
C SER A 112 12.47 -8.88 9.47
N VAL A 113 13.32 -8.38 10.34
CA VAL A 113 14.03 -7.11 10.09
C VAL A 113 15.06 -7.33 8.99
N VAL A 114 15.12 -6.43 8.02
CA VAL A 114 16.03 -6.55 6.88
C VAL A 114 17.46 -6.20 7.29
N THR A 115 18.27 -7.21 7.59
CA THR A 115 19.68 -7.05 7.94
C THR A 115 20.60 -7.09 6.71
N ASP A 116 20.29 -7.94 5.70
CA ASP A 116 20.98 -8.01 4.41
C ASP A 116 20.05 -7.57 3.28
N ARG A 117 19.97 -6.27 3.07
CA ARG A 117 19.09 -5.66 2.07
C ARG A 117 19.45 -6.06 0.64
N GLU A 118 20.72 -6.07 0.31
CA GLU A 118 21.17 -6.42 -1.05
C GLU A 118 21.04 -7.92 -1.33
N GLY A 119 21.24 -8.78 -0.33
CA GLY A 119 20.91 -10.21 -0.46
C GLY A 119 19.43 -10.45 -0.70
N LEU A 120 18.55 -9.73 0.00
CA LEU A 120 17.11 -9.78 -0.22
C LEU A 120 16.75 -9.29 -1.63
N VAL A 121 17.34 -8.19 -2.08
CA VAL A 121 17.12 -7.66 -3.45
C VAL A 121 17.50 -8.71 -4.50
N ARG A 122 18.63 -9.40 -4.34
CA ARG A 122 19.02 -10.48 -5.26
C ARG A 122 18.01 -11.63 -5.28
N ARG A 123 17.46 -12.03 -4.12
CA ARG A 123 16.42 -13.08 -4.05
C ARG A 123 15.13 -12.64 -4.73
N ILE A 124 14.72 -11.38 -4.56
CA ILE A 124 13.55 -10.83 -5.26
C ILE A 124 13.76 -10.86 -6.77
N GLN A 125 14.91 -10.40 -7.24
CA GLN A 125 15.22 -10.34 -8.67
C GLN A 125 15.39 -11.72 -9.33
N ALA A 126 15.59 -12.76 -8.54
CA ALA A 126 15.67 -14.14 -9.01
C ALA A 126 14.30 -14.84 -9.16
N ILE A 127 13.19 -14.14 -8.87
CA ILE A 127 11.84 -14.67 -9.02
C ILE A 127 11.48 -14.72 -10.52
N ASP A 128 11.22 -15.93 -11.02
CA ASP A 128 10.81 -16.15 -12.40
C ASP A 128 9.32 -16.46 -12.49
N SER A 129 8.71 -16.13 -13.64
CA SER A 129 7.31 -16.48 -13.92
C SER A 129 7.17 -17.95 -14.25
N ARG A 130 6.11 -18.60 -13.70
CA ARG A 130 5.77 -19.99 -13.97
C ARG A 130 4.34 -20.32 -13.53
N GLY A 131 3.82 -21.44 -14.00
CA GLY A 131 2.61 -22.08 -13.46
C GLY A 131 1.31 -21.31 -13.65
N SER A 132 0.30 -21.76 -12.92
CA SER A 132 -1.02 -21.14 -12.79
C SER A 132 -1.09 -20.20 -11.58
N THR A 133 -2.29 -19.82 -11.11
CA THR A 133 -2.45 -18.78 -10.11
C THR A 133 -3.25 -19.29 -8.90
N ASP A 134 -2.64 -19.38 -7.73
CA ASP A 134 -3.32 -19.57 -6.44
C ASP A 134 -3.24 -18.29 -5.60
N LEU A 135 -4.06 -17.31 -5.97
CA LEU A 135 -4.13 -16.02 -5.29
C LEU A 135 -4.50 -16.18 -3.80
N PHE A 136 -5.44 -17.09 -3.51
CA PHE A 136 -5.89 -17.27 -2.13
C PHE A 136 -4.77 -17.84 -1.25
N GLY A 137 -4.05 -18.85 -1.72
CA GLY A 137 -2.92 -19.42 -1.00
C GLY A 137 -1.81 -18.40 -0.75
N GLY A 138 -1.49 -17.57 -1.75
CA GLY A 138 -0.52 -16.49 -1.60
C GLY A 138 -0.92 -15.47 -0.53
N TRP A 139 -2.19 -15.05 -0.53
CA TRP A 139 -2.73 -14.14 0.46
C TRP A 139 -2.77 -14.76 1.87
N GLU A 140 -3.26 -16.03 1.98
CA GLU A 140 -3.33 -16.74 3.25
C GLU A 140 -1.94 -16.87 3.89
N GLU A 141 -0.93 -17.20 3.11
CA GLU A 141 0.44 -17.32 3.62
C GLU A 141 0.96 -15.97 4.14
N ALA A 142 0.69 -14.87 3.44
CA ALA A 142 1.07 -13.54 3.90
C ALA A 142 0.41 -13.19 5.25
N VAL A 143 -0.85 -13.55 5.43
CA VAL A 143 -1.55 -13.37 6.73
C VAL A 143 -0.90 -14.23 7.81
N LYS A 144 -0.51 -15.47 7.52
CA LYS A 144 0.20 -16.34 8.47
C LYS A 144 1.54 -15.74 8.89
N GLN A 145 2.28 -15.12 7.95
CA GLN A 145 3.53 -14.44 8.26
C GLN A 145 3.35 -13.26 9.23
N LEU A 146 2.25 -12.53 9.11
CA LEU A 146 1.96 -11.36 9.97
C LEU A 146 1.35 -11.75 11.34
N ALA A 147 0.58 -12.85 11.40
CA ALA A 147 -0.22 -13.22 12.55
C ALA A 147 0.56 -13.34 13.89
N PRO A 148 1.78 -13.94 13.94
CA PRO A 148 2.55 -14.06 15.19
C PRO A 148 2.99 -12.72 15.79
N PHE A 149 2.94 -11.65 14.99
CA PHE A 149 3.51 -10.35 15.32
C PHE A 149 2.46 -9.25 15.48
N THR A 150 1.17 -9.61 15.56
CA THR A 150 0.11 -8.65 15.87
C THR A 150 0.40 -8.05 17.24
N ARG A 151 0.95 -6.83 17.25
CA ARG A 151 1.24 -6.11 18.49
C ARG A 151 -0.08 -5.80 19.19
N LYS A 152 -0.27 -6.33 20.43
CA LYS A 152 -1.47 -6.09 21.24
C LYS A 152 -1.60 -4.63 21.71
N ASP A 153 -0.61 -3.78 21.47
CA ASP A 153 -0.47 -2.45 22.05
C ASP A 153 -0.55 -1.31 21.01
N ARG A 154 -1.45 -1.46 20.01
CA ARG A 154 -1.79 -0.36 19.09
C ARG A 154 -3.25 -0.01 19.16
#